data_2db95c39404bae57ae1ad8839483d192
#
_entry.id   2db95c39404bae57ae1ad8839483d192
#
_cell.length_a   1.000
_cell.length_b   1.000
_cell.length_c   1.000
_cell.angle_alpha   90.00
_cell.angle_beta   90.00
_cell.angle_gamma   90.00
#
_symmetry.space_group_name_H-M   'P 1'
#
loop_
_entity.id
_entity.type
_entity.pdbx_description
1 polymer ?
#
loop_
_entity_poly.entity_id
_entity_poly.type
_entity_poly.pdbx_seq_one_letter_code
_entity_poly.pdbx_strand_id
1 'polypeptide(L)'
;MEAEAALKDAQAGATVIGATLQTTQTTASVYDASIAEIEIRLTKLEKDRQRYQNLVQRNAATPIQLEQIETEYEATRKKLEATKRQQKAALSGVNEVSHRRESTEAAIQRATAALEMARLNLSYTVVVAPCDGKLGRRALEEGQFITAGQTITYILPDTQKWIVANYKETQVENLHIGQKVSVTVDAISNKEFTGTITVSYTHLTLPT
;
A
#
# COMPACT_ATOMS: atom_id res chain seq x y z
N MET A 1 9.78 15.39 -9.80
CA MET A 1 8.81 16.43 -10.23
C MET A 1 7.61 15.83 -10.96
N GLU A 2 7.76 15.13 -12.09
CA GLU A 2 6.63 14.54 -12.84
C GLU A 2 5.84 13.50 -12.01
N ALA A 3 6.52 12.54 -11.40
CA ALA A 3 5.88 11.52 -10.53
C ALA A 3 5.20 12.13 -9.29
N GLU A 4 5.72 13.22 -8.74
CA GLU A 4 5.08 13.93 -7.62
C GLU A 4 3.82 14.66 -8.07
N ALA A 5 3.85 15.26 -9.26
CA ALA A 5 2.68 15.89 -9.85
C ALA A 5 1.57 14.85 -10.11
N ALA A 6 1.92 13.70 -10.69
CA ALA A 6 0.99 12.61 -10.93
C ALA A 6 0.35 12.06 -9.63
N LEU A 7 1.13 11.95 -8.55
CA LEU A 7 0.58 11.57 -7.23
C LEU A 7 -0.39 12.63 -6.71
N LYS A 8 -0.04 13.91 -6.82
CA LYS A 8 -0.89 15.01 -6.38
C LYS A 8 -2.20 15.07 -7.16
N ASP A 9 -2.16 14.83 -8.47
CA ASP A 9 -3.35 14.76 -9.31
C ASP A 9 -4.26 13.59 -8.92
N ALA A 10 -3.69 12.41 -8.68
CA ALA A 10 -4.45 11.26 -8.20
C ALA A 10 -5.11 11.53 -6.83
N GLN A 11 -4.41 12.20 -5.91
CA GLN A 11 -4.94 12.61 -4.61
C GLN A 11 -6.06 13.64 -4.73
N ALA A 12 -5.91 14.62 -5.62
CA ALA A 12 -6.97 15.58 -5.90
C ALA A 12 -8.22 14.91 -6.46
N GLY A 13 -8.05 13.93 -7.37
CA GLY A 13 -9.15 13.10 -7.87
C GLY A 13 -9.88 12.36 -6.74
N ALA A 14 -9.14 11.80 -5.76
CA ALA A 14 -9.73 11.12 -4.62
C ALA A 14 -10.56 12.04 -3.72
N THR A 15 -10.13 13.29 -3.52
CA THR A 15 -10.90 14.26 -2.72
C THR A 15 -12.22 14.61 -3.39
N VAL A 16 -12.24 14.77 -4.72
CA VAL A 16 -13.47 15.02 -5.50
C VAL A 16 -14.44 13.84 -5.40
N ILE A 17 -13.93 12.61 -5.57
CA ILE A 17 -14.76 11.40 -5.43
C ILE A 17 -15.28 11.26 -4.01
N GLY A 18 -14.46 11.57 -2.98
CA GLY A 18 -14.89 11.58 -1.58
C GLY A 18 -16.05 12.55 -1.31
N ALA A 19 -15.97 13.76 -1.82
CA ALA A 19 -17.05 14.75 -1.72
C ALA A 19 -18.32 14.29 -2.45
N THR A 20 -18.18 13.69 -3.63
CA THR A 20 -19.31 13.13 -4.40
C THR A 20 -19.97 11.99 -3.63
N LEU A 21 -19.20 11.10 -3.02
CA LEU A 21 -19.72 10.00 -2.20
C LEU A 21 -20.54 10.53 -1.02
N GLN A 22 -20.02 11.52 -0.30
CA GLN A 22 -20.73 12.16 0.81
C GLN A 22 -22.06 12.77 0.37
N THR A 23 -22.07 13.49 -0.76
CA THR A 23 -23.28 14.09 -1.30
C THR A 23 -24.33 13.02 -1.66
N THR A 24 -23.88 11.93 -2.32
CA THR A 24 -24.77 10.83 -2.73
C THR A 24 -25.33 10.09 -1.50
N GLN A 25 -24.52 9.87 -0.46
CA GLN A 25 -24.95 9.29 0.81
C GLN A 25 -25.98 10.18 1.52
N THR A 26 -25.74 11.49 1.54
CA THR A 26 -26.71 12.45 2.11
C THR A 26 -28.02 12.41 1.37
N THR A 27 -27.98 12.33 0.03
CA THR A 27 -29.20 12.19 -0.79
C THR A 27 -29.96 10.89 -0.47
N ALA A 28 -29.25 9.77 -0.28
CA ALA A 28 -29.86 8.50 0.11
C ALA A 28 -30.52 8.59 1.50
N SER A 29 -29.90 9.26 2.46
CA SER A 29 -30.44 9.42 3.83
C SER A 29 -31.70 10.27 3.89
N VAL A 30 -31.93 11.19 2.92
CA VAL A 30 -33.18 11.94 2.81
C VAL A 30 -34.38 11.00 2.52
N TYR A 31 -34.15 9.96 1.71
CA TYR A 31 -35.18 8.96 1.47
C TYR A 31 -35.50 8.13 2.71
N ASP A 32 -34.50 7.82 3.55
CA ASP A 32 -34.73 7.12 4.83
C ASP A 32 -35.67 7.93 5.74
N ALA A 33 -35.42 9.23 5.89
CA ALA A 33 -36.30 10.12 6.65
C ALA A 33 -37.71 10.19 6.07
N SER A 34 -37.83 10.29 4.73
CA SER A 34 -39.12 10.32 4.04
C SER A 34 -39.91 9.00 4.19
N ILE A 35 -39.21 7.86 4.15
CA ILE A 35 -39.80 6.54 4.38
C ILE A 35 -40.34 6.45 5.81
N ALA A 36 -39.57 6.86 6.81
CA ALA A 36 -39.97 6.86 8.22
C ALA A 36 -41.23 7.71 8.46
N GLU A 37 -41.30 8.89 7.85
CA GLU A 37 -42.50 9.75 7.91
C GLU A 37 -43.74 9.06 7.30
N ILE A 38 -43.60 8.48 6.11
CA ILE A 38 -44.68 7.78 5.42
C ILE A 38 -45.15 6.55 6.20
N GLU A 39 -44.24 5.80 6.82
CA GLU A 39 -44.55 4.61 7.65
C GLU A 39 -45.34 5.00 8.92
N ILE A 40 -44.98 6.12 9.57
CA ILE A 40 -45.78 6.66 10.69
C ILE A 40 -47.20 7.01 10.24
N ARG A 41 -47.31 7.71 9.10
CA ARG A 41 -48.63 8.06 8.52
C ARG A 41 -49.45 6.81 8.17
N LEU A 42 -48.81 5.82 7.56
CA LEU A 42 -49.46 4.55 7.20
C LEU A 42 -49.99 3.82 8.44
N THR A 43 -49.20 3.79 9.51
CA THR A 43 -49.61 3.19 10.80
C THR A 43 -50.81 3.88 11.39
N LYS A 44 -50.87 5.22 11.27
CA LYS A 44 -52.08 5.97 11.71
C LYS A 44 -53.31 5.61 10.86
N LEU A 45 -53.18 5.63 9.53
CA LEU A 45 -54.27 5.31 8.62
C LEU A 45 -54.75 3.88 8.79
N GLU A 46 -53.89 2.93 9.07
CA GLU A 46 -54.28 1.54 9.38
C GLU A 46 -55.16 1.46 10.64
N LYS A 47 -54.77 2.17 11.71
CA LYS A 47 -55.62 2.25 12.94
C LYS A 47 -56.95 2.96 12.68
N ASP A 48 -56.96 4.00 11.87
CA ASP A 48 -58.18 4.72 11.52
C ASP A 48 -59.09 3.82 10.66
N ARG A 49 -58.55 3.10 9.68
CA ARG A 49 -59.25 2.11 8.88
C ARG A 49 -59.94 1.07 9.74
N GLN A 50 -59.24 0.44 10.66
CA GLN A 50 -59.80 -0.54 11.58
C GLN A 50 -60.88 0.05 12.48
N ARG A 51 -60.71 1.29 12.94
CA ARG A 51 -61.71 2.00 13.73
C ARG A 51 -63.00 2.26 12.91
N TYR A 52 -62.86 2.80 11.70
CA TYR A 52 -63.99 3.07 10.84
C TYR A 52 -64.71 1.80 10.37
N GLN A 53 -64.01 0.71 10.12
CA GLN A 53 -64.63 -0.60 9.84
C GLN A 53 -65.53 -1.05 10.99
N ASN A 54 -65.07 -0.94 12.24
CA ASN A 54 -65.85 -1.27 13.42
C ASN A 54 -67.08 -0.32 13.60
N LEU A 55 -66.91 0.98 13.31
CA LEU A 55 -68.00 1.96 13.42
C LEU A 55 -69.08 1.74 12.36
N VAL A 56 -68.70 1.41 11.13
CA VAL A 56 -69.68 1.10 10.05
C VAL A 56 -70.44 -0.17 10.38
N GLN A 57 -69.82 -1.21 10.93
CA GLN A 57 -70.48 -2.44 11.39
C GLN A 57 -71.54 -2.16 12.48
N ARG A 58 -71.35 -1.12 13.28
CA ARG A 58 -72.27 -0.68 14.34
C ARG A 58 -73.22 0.40 13.91
N ASN A 59 -73.33 0.72 12.61
CA ASN A 59 -74.11 1.82 12.04
C ASN A 59 -73.78 3.21 12.64
N ALA A 60 -72.55 3.40 13.15
CA ALA A 60 -72.06 4.63 13.79
C ALA A 60 -71.17 5.48 12.86
N ALA A 61 -70.89 5.02 11.63
CA ALA A 61 -70.23 5.77 10.57
C ALA A 61 -70.77 5.39 9.22
N THR A 62 -70.58 6.25 8.20
CA THR A 62 -71.07 6.01 6.84
C THR A 62 -70.06 5.17 6.03
N PRO A 63 -70.50 4.31 5.10
CA PRO A 63 -69.64 3.60 4.18
C PRO A 63 -68.71 4.50 3.38
N ILE A 64 -69.12 5.70 3.02
CA ILE A 64 -68.33 6.70 2.30
C ILE A 64 -67.13 7.15 3.10
N GLN A 65 -67.28 7.32 4.42
CA GLN A 65 -66.13 7.67 5.30
C GLN A 65 -65.08 6.55 5.38
N LEU A 66 -65.50 5.29 5.40
CA LEU A 66 -64.58 4.15 5.35
C LEU A 66 -63.86 4.10 4.00
N GLU A 67 -64.57 4.27 2.88
CA GLU A 67 -63.97 4.27 1.54
C GLU A 67 -62.93 5.38 1.37
N GLN A 68 -63.17 6.57 1.95
CA GLN A 68 -62.18 7.66 1.95
C GLN A 68 -60.89 7.27 2.68
N ILE A 69 -60.97 6.65 3.88
CA ILE A 69 -59.82 6.21 4.66
C ILE A 69 -59.07 5.08 3.92
N GLU A 70 -59.81 4.13 3.32
CA GLU A 70 -59.20 3.03 2.55
C GLU A 70 -58.49 3.57 1.31
N THR A 71 -59.01 4.54 0.62
CA THR A 71 -58.39 5.21 -0.53
C THR A 71 -57.11 5.93 -0.11
N GLU A 72 -57.17 6.67 1.01
CA GLU A 72 -55.97 7.37 1.55
C GLU A 72 -54.90 6.39 2.02
N TYR A 73 -55.26 5.29 2.65
CA TYR A 73 -54.36 4.21 3.05
C TYR A 73 -53.66 3.62 1.82
N GLU A 74 -54.38 3.20 0.80
CA GLU A 74 -53.82 2.62 -0.42
C GLU A 74 -52.94 3.64 -1.18
N ALA A 75 -53.33 4.89 -1.27
CA ALA A 75 -52.51 5.95 -1.87
C ALA A 75 -51.20 6.15 -1.12
N THR A 76 -51.25 6.17 0.22
CA THR A 76 -50.05 6.31 1.07
C THR A 76 -49.16 5.09 0.96
N ARG A 77 -49.72 3.88 0.90
CA ARG A 77 -48.99 2.63 0.67
C ARG A 77 -48.26 2.64 -0.66
N LYS A 78 -48.92 3.08 -1.75
CA LYS A 78 -48.26 3.22 -3.05
C LYS A 78 -47.15 4.27 -3.06
N LYS A 79 -47.34 5.37 -2.31
CA LYS A 79 -46.30 6.37 -2.10
C LYS A 79 -45.09 5.77 -1.40
N LEU A 80 -45.28 4.93 -0.37
CA LEU A 80 -44.21 4.23 0.33
C LEU A 80 -43.41 3.34 -0.64
N GLU A 81 -44.07 2.53 -1.45
CA GLU A 81 -43.44 1.67 -2.45
C GLU A 81 -42.63 2.48 -3.47
N ALA A 82 -43.13 3.63 -3.92
CA ALA A 82 -42.43 4.51 -4.84
C ALA A 82 -41.16 5.10 -4.19
N THR A 83 -41.27 5.60 -2.94
CA THR A 83 -40.14 6.16 -2.21
C THR A 83 -39.06 5.09 -1.91
N LYS A 84 -39.45 3.87 -1.56
CA LYS A 84 -38.50 2.74 -1.40
C LYS A 84 -37.76 2.40 -2.69
N ARG A 85 -38.43 2.52 -3.85
CA ARG A 85 -37.75 2.35 -5.16
C ARG A 85 -36.74 3.47 -5.43
N GLN A 86 -37.10 4.72 -5.09
CA GLN A 86 -36.18 5.86 -5.21
C GLN A 86 -34.97 5.72 -4.29
N GLN A 87 -35.17 5.30 -3.03
CA GLN A 87 -34.10 4.97 -2.09
C GLN A 87 -33.14 3.92 -2.67
N LYS A 88 -33.70 2.82 -3.20
CA LYS A 88 -32.88 1.76 -3.81
C LYS A 88 -32.05 2.28 -4.99
N ALA A 89 -32.59 3.15 -5.82
CA ALA A 89 -31.85 3.79 -6.91
C ALA A 89 -30.74 4.70 -6.38
N ALA A 90 -31.00 5.48 -5.32
CA ALA A 90 -30.00 6.33 -4.68
C ALA A 90 -28.86 5.49 -4.07
N LEU A 91 -29.18 4.38 -3.39
CA LEU A 91 -28.18 3.45 -2.84
C LEU A 91 -27.32 2.79 -3.94
N SER A 92 -27.92 2.48 -5.10
CA SER A 92 -27.15 2.01 -6.25
C SER A 92 -26.13 3.04 -6.74
N GLY A 93 -26.52 4.34 -6.72
CA GLY A 93 -25.60 5.44 -7.01
C GLY A 93 -24.45 5.55 -5.99
N VAL A 94 -24.75 5.33 -4.70
CA VAL A 94 -23.70 5.27 -3.65
C VAL A 94 -22.70 4.15 -3.95
N ASN A 95 -23.17 2.96 -4.31
CA ASN A 95 -22.32 1.83 -4.65
C ASN A 95 -21.44 2.14 -5.89
N GLU A 96 -21.99 2.76 -6.92
CA GLU A 96 -21.22 3.15 -8.10
C GLU A 96 -20.07 4.12 -7.74
N VAL A 97 -20.36 5.16 -6.94
CA VAL A 97 -19.34 6.12 -6.50
C VAL A 97 -18.30 5.45 -5.58
N SER A 98 -18.73 4.48 -4.76
CA SER A 98 -17.84 3.68 -3.92
C SER A 98 -16.83 2.89 -4.76
N HIS A 99 -17.27 2.22 -5.83
CA HIS A 99 -16.36 1.51 -6.75
C HIS A 99 -15.41 2.46 -7.51
N ARG A 100 -15.90 3.66 -7.86
CA ARG A 100 -15.02 4.70 -8.43
C ARG A 100 -13.95 5.14 -7.43
N ARG A 101 -14.28 5.23 -6.15
CA ARG A 101 -13.33 5.52 -5.09
C ARG A 101 -12.24 4.45 -5.01
N GLU A 102 -12.61 3.16 -5.00
CA GLU A 102 -11.65 2.05 -5.00
C GLU A 102 -10.68 2.13 -6.21
N SER A 103 -11.21 2.44 -7.39
CA SER A 103 -10.39 2.64 -8.59
C SER A 103 -9.43 3.81 -8.45
N THR A 104 -9.86 4.90 -7.79
CA THR A 104 -9.01 6.07 -7.53
C THR A 104 -7.93 5.76 -6.49
N GLU A 105 -8.24 4.99 -5.45
CA GLU A 105 -7.27 4.51 -4.47
C GLU A 105 -6.19 3.64 -5.14
N ALA A 106 -6.57 2.77 -6.08
CA ALA A 106 -5.62 2.00 -6.88
C ALA A 106 -4.75 2.91 -7.79
N ALA A 107 -5.28 4.02 -8.29
CA ALA A 107 -4.51 5.00 -9.04
C ALA A 107 -3.47 5.71 -8.14
N ILE A 108 -3.82 6.07 -6.92
CA ILE A 108 -2.89 6.64 -5.92
C ILE A 108 -1.76 5.65 -5.63
N GLN A 109 -2.07 4.37 -5.41
CA GLN A 109 -1.04 3.35 -5.16
C GLN A 109 -0.06 3.23 -6.33
N ARG A 110 -0.56 3.24 -7.57
CA ARG A 110 0.30 3.23 -8.77
C ARG A 110 1.18 4.46 -8.87
N ALA A 111 0.63 5.64 -8.60
CA ALA A 111 1.38 6.90 -8.62
C ALA A 111 2.44 6.94 -7.49
N THR A 112 2.12 6.40 -6.31
CA THR A 112 3.07 6.28 -5.19
C THR A 112 4.23 5.36 -5.55
N ALA A 113 3.95 4.18 -6.13
CA ALA A 113 4.98 3.25 -6.58
C ALA A 113 5.88 3.87 -7.66
N ALA A 114 5.30 4.64 -8.60
CA ALA A 114 6.06 5.36 -9.61
C ALA A 114 6.97 6.44 -8.99
N LEU A 115 6.49 7.14 -7.96
CA LEU A 115 7.29 8.12 -7.22
C LEU A 115 8.45 7.44 -6.47
N GLU A 116 8.21 6.32 -5.81
CA GLU A 116 9.25 5.55 -5.12
C GLU A 116 10.32 5.06 -6.10
N MET A 117 9.92 4.56 -7.26
CA MET A 117 10.84 4.16 -8.32
C MET A 117 11.67 5.35 -8.83
N ALA A 118 11.05 6.51 -9.04
CA ALA A 118 11.76 7.72 -9.45
C ALA A 118 12.76 8.18 -8.37
N ARG A 119 12.40 8.10 -7.09
CA ARG A 119 13.29 8.42 -5.97
C ARG A 119 14.45 7.43 -5.86
N LEU A 120 14.17 6.14 -6.06
CA LEU A 120 15.21 5.10 -6.09
C LEU A 120 16.19 5.37 -7.23
N ASN A 121 15.71 5.66 -8.44
CA ASN A 121 16.56 6.02 -9.57
C ASN A 121 17.39 7.26 -9.30
N LEU A 122 16.81 8.27 -8.63
CA LEU A 122 17.54 9.45 -8.19
C LEU A 122 18.61 9.11 -7.15
N SER A 123 18.33 8.19 -6.22
CA SER A 123 19.33 7.77 -5.22
C SER A 123 20.55 7.11 -5.85
N TYR A 124 20.38 6.41 -6.97
CA TYR A 124 21.50 5.80 -7.71
C TYR A 124 22.41 6.81 -8.39
N THR A 125 22.00 8.07 -8.53
CA THR A 125 22.89 9.12 -9.05
C THR A 125 23.94 9.55 -8.05
N VAL A 126 23.80 9.18 -6.77
CA VAL A 126 24.77 9.45 -5.71
C VAL A 126 25.38 8.14 -5.27
N VAL A 127 26.63 7.91 -5.64
CA VAL A 127 27.36 6.69 -5.24
C VAL A 127 27.99 6.92 -3.88
N VAL A 128 27.55 6.16 -2.87
CA VAL A 128 28.04 6.25 -1.50
C VAL A 128 28.97 5.07 -1.21
N ALA A 129 30.06 5.33 -0.48
CA ALA A 129 30.97 4.30 -0.04
C ALA A 129 30.25 3.32 0.92
N PRO A 130 30.29 1.99 0.68
CA PRO A 130 29.61 1.01 1.53
C PRO A 130 30.29 0.76 2.88
N CYS A 131 31.56 1.15 3.04
CA CYS A 131 32.34 0.98 4.27
C CYS A 131 33.45 2.00 4.36
N ASP A 132 34.00 2.17 5.56
CA ASP A 132 35.21 2.95 5.79
C ASP A 132 36.43 2.23 5.23
N GLY A 133 37.33 2.97 4.62
CA GLY A 133 38.53 2.37 4.02
C GLY A 133 39.31 3.34 3.14
N LYS A 134 40.30 2.79 2.45
CA LYS A 134 41.09 3.53 1.47
C LYS A 134 40.55 3.30 0.07
N LEU A 135 40.29 4.40 -0.64
CA LEU A 135 39.89 4.35 -2.05
C LEU A 135 41.06 3.88 -2.90
N GLY A 136 40.81 2.93 -3.77
CA GLY A 136 41.73 2.53 -4.82
C GLY A 136 41.79 3.57 -5.96
N ARG A 137 42.45 3.19 -7.04
CA ARG A 137 42.60 4.07 -8.21
C ARG A 137 41.21 4.38 -8.80
N ARG A 138 40.91 5.66 -9.04
CA ARG A 138 39.73 6.11 -9.78
C ARG A 138 39.88 5.70 -11.25
N ALA A 139 38.91 4.94 -11.76
CA ALA A 139 38.91 4.45 -13.13
C ALA A 139 38.10 5.35 -14.10
N LEU A 140 37.44 6.39 -13.58
CA LEU A 140 36.51 7.24 -14.33
C LEU A 140 36.92 8.70 -14.27
N GLU A 141 36.68 9.40 -15.37
CA GLU A 141 36.86 10.86 -15.49
C GLU A 141 35.50 11.56 -15.61
N GLU A 142 35.47 12.84 -15.25
CA GLU A 142 34.27 13.68 -15.38
C GLU A 142 33.87 13.79 -16.85
N GLY A 143 32.57 13.67 -17.14
CA GLY A 143 32.02 13.66 -18.50
C GLY A 143 32.04 12.30 -19.21
N GLN A 144 32.61 11.27 -18.59
CA GLN A 144 32.62 9.93 -19.16
C GLN A 144 31.24 9.25 -19.03
N PHE A 145 30.81 8.59 -20.09
CA PHE A 145 29.60 7.77 -20.06
C PHE A 145 29.85 6.47 -19.29
N ILE A 146 28.94 6.14 -18.36
CA ILE A 146 29.03 4.97 -17.49
C ILE A 146 27.93 3.98 -17.90
N THR A 147 28.28 2.71 -18.04
CA THR A 147 27.35 1.62 -18.27
C THR A 147 27.01 0.88 -16.98
N ALA A 148 25.82 0.29 -16.92
CA ALA A 148 25.41 -0.51 -15.78
C ALA A 148 26.39 -1.67 -15.55
N GLY A 149 26.81 -1.86 -14.29
CA GLY A 149 27.80 -2.89 -13.92
C GLY A 149 29.26 -2.49 -14.08
N GLN A 150 29.56 -1.29 -14.56
CA GLN A 150 30.93 -0.81 -14.67
C GLN A 150 31.49 -0.46 -13.29
N THR A 151 32.69 -0.98 -12.99
CA THR A 151 33.40 -0.69 -11.75
C THR A 151 33.94 0.75 -11.77
N ILE A 152 33.56 1.54 -10.80
CA ILE A 152 34.01 2.94 -10.63
C ILE A 152 35.36 2.97 -9.91
N THR A 153 35.41 2.30 -8.77
CA THR A 153 36.58 2.19 -7.90
C THR A 153 36.36 1.01 -6.95
N TYR A 154 37.37 0.67 -6.20
CA TYR A 154 37.26 -0.32 -5.11
C TYR A 154 37.73 0.31 -3.81
N ILE A 155 37.18 -0.16 -2.71
CA ILE A 155 37.49 0.31 -1.37
C ILE A 155 38.22 -0.82 -0.68
N LEU A 156 39.39 -0.52 -0.15
CA LEU A 156 40.10 -1.41 0.77
C LEU A 156 39.62 -1.09 2.19
N PRO A 157 38.79 -1.95 2.80
CA PRO A 157 38.31 -1.70 4.15
C PRO A 157 39.50 -1.74 5.14
N ASP A 158 39.45 -0.87 6.13
CA ASP A 158 40.47 -0.82 7.19
C ASP A 158 40.15 -1.79 8.34
N THR A 159 39.66 -2.97 7.96
CA THR A 159 39.29 -4.08 8.84
C THR A 159 40.45 -5.09 8.92
N GLN A 160 40.21 -6.21 9.58
CA GLN A 160 41.16 -7.30 9.68
C GLN A 160 41.75 -7.68 8.32
N LYS A 161 43.07 -7.74 8.24
CA LYS A 161 43.81 -8.21 7.07
C LYS A 161 44.02 -9.72 7.20
N TRP A 162 43.91 -10.41 6.08
CA TRP A 162 44.30 -11.84 6.05
C TRP A 162 45.43 -12.06 5.08
N ILE A 163 46.19 -13.08 5.34
CA ILE A 163 47.33 -13.49 4.53
C ILE A 163 47.04 -14.92 4.05
N VAL A 164 47.21 -15.15 2.76
CA VAL A 164 47.18 -16.49 2.19
C VAL A 164 48.61 -16.99 2.09
N ALA A 165 48.92 -18.03 2.86
CA ALA A 165 50.23 -18.65 2.85
C ALA A 165 50.15 -20.01 2.12
N ASN A 166 50.99 -20.20 1.13
CA ASN A 166 51.08 -21.44 0.36
C ASN A 166 52.21 -22.31 0.94
N TYR A 167 51.87 -23.48 1.47
CA TYR A 167 52.78 -24.45 2.00
C TYR A 167 52.85 -25.70 1.13
N LYS A 168 53.99 -26.38 1.13
CA LYS A 168 54.11 -27.71 0.54
C LYS A 168 53.35 -28.72 1.42
N GLU A 169 52.84 -29.79 0.82
CA GLU A 169 52.07 -30.84 1.51
C GLU A 169 52.82 -31.40 2.75
N THR A 170 54.12 -31.59 2.64
CA THR A 170 54.97 -32.07 3.73
C THR A 170 55.13 -31.08 4.90
N GLN A 171 54.70 -29.83 4.73
CA GLN A 171 54.78 -28.79 5.77
C GLN A 171 53.46 -28.56 6.48
N VAL A 172 52.35 -29.06 5.90
CA VAL A 172 51.00 -28.83 6.43
C VAL A 172 50.68 -29.76 7.61
N GLU A 173 51.37 -30.89 7.75
CA GLU A 173 51.09 -31.91 8.76
C GLU A 173 51.05 -31.37 10.22
N ASN A 174 51.83 -30.33 10.51
CA ASN A 174 51.92 -29.73 11.82
C ASN A 174 51.13 -28.41 11.98
N LEU A 175 50.33 -28.03 11.00
CA LEU A 175 49.52 -26.82 11.03
C LEU A 175 48.12 -27.11 11.54
N HIS A 176 47.68 -26.41 12.58
CA HIS A 176 46.38 -26.56 13.18
C HIS A 176 45.58 -25.26 13.14
N ILE A 177 44.25 -25.35 12.90
CA ILE A 177 43.35 -24.20 13.01
C ILE A 177 43.38 -23.67 14.44
N GLY A 178 43.51 -22.35 14.60
CA GLY A 178 43.65 -21.70 15.90
C GLY A 178 45.13 -21.49 16.34
N GLN A 179 46.11 -22.05 15.62
CA GLN A 179 47.49 -21.88 15.91
C GLN A 179 47.93 -20.42 15.69
N LYS A 180 48.70 -19.86 16.66
CA LYS A 180 49.32 -18.54 16.53
C LYS A 180 50.55 -18.63 15.63
N VAL A 181 50.66 -17.70 14.71
CA VAL A 181 51.79 -17.59 13.78
C VAL A 181 52.34 -16.18 13.82
N SER A 182 53.65 -16.09 13.65
CA SER A 182 54.33 -14.82 13.48
C SER A 182 54.56 -14.56 12.00
N VAL A 183 54.29 -13.33 11.57
CA VAL A 183 54.42 -12.88 10.20
C VAL A 183 55.29 -11.64 10.15
N THR A 184 56.36 -11.70 9.39
CA THR A 184 57.20 -10.54 9.09
C THR A 184 56.96 -10.09 7.66
N VAL A 185 56.96 -8.79 7.44
CA VAL A 185 56.72 -8.18 6.11
C VAL A 185 57.96 -7.36 5.76
N ASP A 186 58.66 -7.72 4.69
CA ASP A 186 59.91 -7.10 4.27
C ASP A 186 59.80 -5.60 4.03
N ALA A 187 58.63 -5.15 3.56
CA ALA A 187 58.33 -3.73 3.35
C ALA A 187 58.19 -2.92 4.66
N ILE A 188 58.09 -3.58 5.81
CA ILE A 188 57.94 -2.95 7.12
C ILE A 188 59.04 -3.51 8.02
N SER A 189 60.21 -2.89 7.97
CA SER A 189 61.34 -3.32 8.72
C SER A 189 61.07 -3.28 10.23
N ASN A 190 61.54 -4.29 10.97
CA ASN A 190 61.48 -4.42 12.43
C ASN A 190 60.06 -4.48 13.05
N LYS A 191 59.04 -4.94 12.32
CA LYS A 191 57.71 -5.16 12.87
C LYS A 191 57.25 -6.60 12.64
N GLU A 192 57.00 -7.30 13.73
CA GLU A 192 56.43 -8.63 13.74
C GLU A 192 54.92 -8.57 14.00
N PHE A 193 54.16 -9.23 13.17
CA PHE A 193 52.69 -9.30 13.28
C PHE A 193 52.29 -10.68 13.77
N THR A 194 51.40 -10.75 14.73
CA THR A 194 50.84 -12.02 15.19
C THR A 194 49.54 -12.30 14.48
N GLY A 195 49.44 -13.45 13.84
CA GLY A 195 48.22 -13.95 13.20
C GLY A 195 47.74 -15.25 13.84
N THR A 196 46.52 -15.65 13.47
CA THR A 196 45.97 -16.96 13.86
C THR A 196 45.50 -17.67 12.59
N ILE A 197 45.81 -18.96 12.47
CA ILE A 197 45.34 -19.78 11.35
C ILE A 197 43.84 -19.97 11.50
N THR A 198 43.05 -19.42 10.57
CA THR A 198 41.58 -19.50 10.60
C THR A 198 41.02 -20.56 9.67
N VAL A 199 41.69 -20.82 8.55
CA VAL A 199 41.24 -21.76 7.52
C VAL A 199 42.43 -22.48 6.92
N SER A 200 42.31 -23.78 6.67
CA SER A 200 43.28 -24.58 5.91
C SER A 200 42.56 -25.22 4.73
N TYR A 201 43.01 -24.96 3.51
CA TYR A 201 42.55 -25.60 2.29
C TYR A 201 43.67 -26.47 1.72
N THR A 202 43.36 -27.73 1.46
CA THR A 202 44.23 -28.60 0.64
C THR A 202 43.75 -28.57 -0.78
N HIS A 203 44.46 -27.88 -1.67
CA HIS A 203 44.21 -27.91 -3.11
C HIS A 203 45.24 -28.83 -3.75
N LEU A 204 44.83 -30.03 -4.16
CA LEU A 204 45.63 -30.91 -4.99
C LEU A 204 45.49 -30.44 -6.44
N THR A 205 46.44 -29.67 -6.94
CA THR A 205 46.67 -29.53 -8.38
C THR A 205 47.57 -30.68 -8.81
N LEU A 206 46.97 -31.69 -9.45
CA LEU A 206 47.75 -32.70 -10.19
C LEU A 206 48.46 -32.00 -11.37
N PRO A 207 49.78 -32.08 -11.48
CA PRO A 207 50.45 -31.59 -12.70
C PRO A 207 50.01 -32.48 -13.87
N THR A 208 49.48 -31.89 -14.93
CA THR A 208 49.30 -32.49 -16.24
C THR A 208 50.64 -32.60 -16.96
#